data_4700f8b7c34ae72f8aed84b75b423df7
#
_entry.id   4700f8b7c34ae72f8aed84b75b423df7
#
_cell.length_a   1.000
_cell.length_b   1.000
_cell.length_c   1.000
_cell.angle_alpha   90.00
_cell.angle_beta   90.00
_cell.angle_gamma   90.00
#
_symmetry.space_group_name_H-M   'P 1'
#
loop_
_entity.id
_entity.type
_entity.pdbx_description
1 polymer ?
#
loop_
_entity_poly.entity_id
_entity_poly.type
_entity_poly.pdbx_seq_one_letter_code
_entity_poly.pdbx_strand_id
1 'polypeptide(L)'
;VWHSQGSGKSLTMFWLAKEISNLNNIPILVVTDRTSLDDQIHKNFESAGWHNPIRADSADHLIEEMKNPDKKIIMTTIQKLGLKKNPKTLTDKPVVILTDESHRTQFGDDATRMRNSMRKGIFFAFTATPIKIGKRNVVKEFGNEIDTYSWAESIADEATVGIEYRPEFLQFPIKVSSKAFSEEFEKE
;
A
#
# COMPACT_ATOMS: atom_id res chain seq x y z
N VAL A 1 6.19 -1.00 8.10
CA VAL A 1 5.51 -2.11 8.80
C VAL A 1 5.46 -3.31 7.87
N TRP A 2 6.01 -4.43 8.33
CA TRP A 2 5.99 -5.69 7.60
C TRP A 2 5.15 -6.73 8.37
N HIS A 3 3.93 -6.93 7.92
CA HIS A 3 3.04 -7.94 8.46
C HIS A 3 2.68 -8.96 7.38
N SER A 4 2.62 -10.23 7.72
CA SER A 4 2.25 -11.31 6.80
C SER A 4 0.86 -11.10 6.21
N GLN A 5 0.56 -11.74 5.09
CA GLN A 5 -0.75 -11.63 4.46
C GLN A 5 -1.83 -12.26 5.37
N GLY A 6 -2.98 -11.58 5.50
CA GLY A 6 -4.07 -12.05 6.37
C GLY A 6 -3.90 -11.72 7.85
N SER A 7 -2.76 -11.20 8.31
CA SER A 7 -2.43 -10.95 9.71
C SER A 7 -2.97 -9.62 10.29
N GLY A 8 -3.92 -8.97 9.62
CA GLY A 8 -4.57 -7.78 10.14
C GLY A 8 -3.90 -6.44 9.81
N LYS A 9 -3.07 -6.33 8.76
CA LYS A 9 -2.42 -5.06 8.34
C LYS A 9 -3.36 -3.87 8.28
N SER A 10 -4.54 -4.04 7.66
CA SER A 10 -5.53 -2.96 7.54
C SER A 10 -6.06 -2.50 8.91
N LEU A 11 -6.13 -3.40 9.88
CA LEU A 11 -6.54 -3.09 11.25
C LEU A 11 -5.44 -2.30 11.97
N THR A 12 -4.18 -2.72 11.82
CA THR A 12 -3.02 -1.97 12.35
C THR A 12 -2.95 -0.56 11.75
N MET A 13 -3.18 -0.44 10.45
CA MET A 13 -3.26 0.85 9.77
C MET A 13 -4.38 1.72 10.33
N PHE A 14 -5.54 1.15 10.60
CA PHE A 14 -6.66 1.83 11.23
C PHE A 14 -6.30 2.32 12.64
N TRP A 15 -5.73 1.47 13.49
CA TRP A 15 -5.34 1.87 14.84
C TRP A 15 -4.29 2.96 14.84
N LEU A 16 -3.29 2.87 13.96
CA LEU A 16 -2.29 3.94 13.79
C LEU A 16 -2.94 5.26 13.38
N ALA A 17 -3.85 5.22 12.40
CA ALA A 17 -4.59 6.40 11.97
C ALA A 17 -5.40 7.02 13.12
N LYS A 18 -6.06 6.19 13.93
CA LYS A 18 -6.84 6.62 15.09
C LYS A 18 -5.97 7.30 16.14
N GLU A 19 -4.83 6.69 16.50
CA GLU A 19 -3.90 7.28 17.47
C GLU A 19 -3.33 8.60 16.97
N ILE A 20 -2.88 8.68 15.72
CA ILE A 20 -2.39 9.92 15.13
C ILE A 20 -3.46 11.01 15.14
N SER A 21 -4.69 10.66 14.79
CA SER A 21 -5.83 11.59 14.79
C SER A 21 -6.14 12.12 16.19
N ASN A 22 -5.96 11.30 17.24
CA ASN A 22 -6.16 11.71 18.61
C ASN A 22 -5.07 12.66 19.13
N LEU A 23 -3.83 12.41 18.69
CA LEU A 23 -2.66 13.17 19.15
C LEU A 23 -2.50 14.51 18.42
N ASN A 24 -2.85 14.57 17.15
CA ASN A 24 -2.53 15.69 16.28
C ASN A 24 -3.69 16.07 15.37
N ASN A 25 -3.76 17.34 15.00
CA ASN A 25 -4.72 17.85 14.03
C ASN A 25 -4.12 17.85 12.60
N ILE A 26 -3.49 16.72 12.23
CA ILE A 26 -2.83 16.53 10.93
C ILE A 26 -3.72 15.61 10.09
N PRO A 27 -4.01 15.96 8.83
CA PRO A 27 -4.77 15.09 7.95
C PRO A 27 -4.02 13.78 7.68
N ILE A 28 -4.76 12.70 7.53
CA ILE A 28 -4.23 11.36 7.26
C ILE A 28 -4.72 10.95 5.88
N LEU A 29 -3.77 10.61 5.01
CA LEU A 29 -4.02 10.12 3.67
C LEU A 29 -3.74 8.61 3.62
N VAL A 30 -4.76 7.82 3.32
CA VAL A 30 -4.62 6.38 3.07
C VAL A 30 -4.56 6.16 1.57
N VAL A 31 -3.46 5.58 1.10
CA VAL A 31 -3.21 5.32 -0.32
C VAL A 31 -3.17 3.82 -0.58
N THR A 32 -4.05 3.35 -1.44
CA THR A 32 -4.11 1.95 -1.87
C THR A 32 -3.66 1.78 -3.32
N ASP A 33 -3.24 0.57 -3.69
CA ASP A 33 -2.87 0.27 -5.08
C ASP A 33 -4.10 -0.03 -5.96
N ARG A 34 -5.16 -0.60 -5.39
CA ARG A 34 -6.33 -1.08 -6.15
C ARG A 34 -7.64 -0.58 -5.57
N THR A 35 -8.60 -0.32 -6.44
CA THR A 35 -9.97 0.07 -6.05
C THR A 35 -10.66 -0.98 -5.19
N SER A 36 -10.44 -2.28 -5.43
CA SER A 36 -11.01 -3.35 -4.61
C SER A 36 -10.48 -3.35 -3.17
N LEU A 37 -9.20 -3.01 -2.97
CA LEU A 37 -8.61 -2.83 -1.65
C LEU A 37 -9.12 -1.56 -0.99
N ASP A 38 -9.32 -0.50 -1.74
CA ASP A 38 -9.92 0.75 -1.28
C ASP A 38 -11.31 0.52 -0.66
N ASP A 39 -12.16 -0.28 -1.32
CA ASP A 39 -13.48 -0.65 -0.79
C ASP A 39 -13.40 -1.46 0.51
N GLN A 40 -12.48 -2.41 0.60
CA GLN A 40 -12.30 -3.23 1.78
C GLN A 40 -11.76 -2.39 2.96
N ILE A 41 -10.75 -1.57 2.71
CA ILE A 41 -10.17 -0.70 3.73
C ILE A 41 -11.20 0.32 4.21
N HIS A 42 -11.96 0.90 3.30
CA HIS A 42 -13.03 1.83 3.64
C HIS A 42 -14.06 1.18 4.60
N LYS A 43 -14.56 -0.01 4.27
CA LYS A 43 -15.49 -0.76 5.13
C LYS A 43 -14.87 -1.08 6.50
N ASN A 44 -13.58 -1.41 6.54
CA ASN A 44 -12.87 -1.67 7.79
C ASN A 44 -12.82 -0.40 8.66
N PHE A 45 -12.56 0.76 8.07
CA PHE A 45 -12.55 2.04 8.78
C PHE A 45 -13.95 2.41 9.30
N GLU A 46 -14.99 2.22 8.48
CA GLU A 46 -16.39 2.44 8.92
C GLU A 46 -16.79 1.52 10.07
N SER A 47 -16.49 0.22 9.94
CA SER A 47 -16.79 -0.79 10.97
C SER A 47 -16.05 -0.54 12.27
N ALA A 48 -14.89 0.08 12.20
CA ALA A 48 -14.08 0.44 13.36
C ALA A 48 -14.44 1.81 13.97
N GLY A 49 -15.55 2.43 13.52
CA GLY A 49 -16.12 3.63 14.10
C GLY A 49 -15.67 4.95 13.49
N TRP A 50 -15.02 4.91 12.32
CA TRP A 50 -14.82 6.12 11.53
C TRP A 50 -16.03 6.35 10.62
N HIS A 51 -16.85 7.31 10.99
CA HIS A 51 -18.01 7.67 10.20
C HIS A 51 -17.58 8.49 8.97
N ASN A 52 -17.82 7.94 7.78
CA ASN A 52 -17.56 8.58 6.48
C ASN A 52 -16.12 9.04 6.23
N PRO A 53 -15.14 8.13 6.11
CA PRO A 53 -13.85 8.51 5.56
C PRO A 53 -14.03 9.07 4.14
N ILE A 54 -13.37 10.18 3.85
CA ILE A 54 -13.53 10.88 2.57
C ILE A 54 -12.80 10.09 1.49
N ARG A 55 -13.46 9.81 0.38
CA ARG A 55 -12.84 9.25 -0.81
C ARG A 55 -12.51 10.35 -1.80
N ALA A 56 -11.22 10.56 -2.06
CA ALA A 56 -10.80 11.47 -3.11
C ALA A 56 -10.77 10.76 -4.46
N ASP A 57 -11.57 11.25 -5.41
CA ASP A 57 -11.70 10.66 -6.74
C ASP A 57 -10.71 11.21 -7.77
N SER A 58 -10.04 12.30 -7.44
CA SER A 58 -9.04 12.95 -8.27
C SER A 58 -8.02 13.70 -7.42
N ALA A 59 -6.90 14.11 -8.03
CA ALA A 59 -5.90 14.94 -7.38
C ALA A 59 -6.47 16.31 -6.97
N ASP A 60 -7.33 16.90 -7.78
CA ASP A 60 -7.94 18.20 -7.47
C ASP A 60 -8.93 18.07 -6.29
N HIS A 61 -9.72 17.00 -6.23
CA HIS A 61 -10.59 16.70 -5.09
C HIS A 61 -9.75 16.49 -3.81
N LEU A 62 -8.64 15.74 -3.90
CA LEU A 62 -7.72 15.56 -2.77
C LEU A 62 -7.16 16.89 -2.26
N ILE A 63 -6.72 17.78 -3.16
CA ILE A 63 -6.19 19.10 -2.80
C ILE A 63 -7.27 19.94 -2.08
N GLU A 64 -8.51 19.88 -2.53
CA GLU A 64 -9.63 20.57 -1.92
C GLU A 64 -9.90 20.07 -0.50
N GLU A 65 -9.97 18.75 -0.34
CA GLU A 65 -10.20 18.12 0.96
C GLU A 65 -9.06 18.38 1.95
N MET A 66 -7.81 18.41 1.47
CA MET A 66 -6.63 18.72 2.31
C MET A 66 -6.57 20.18 2.77
N LYS A 67 -7.29 21.09 2.16
CA LYS A 67 -7.37 22.50 2.61
C LYS A 67 -8.20 22.64 3.88
N ASN A 68 -9.13 21.74 4.11
CA ASN A 68 -10.00 21.77 5.27
C ASN A 68 -9.25 21.30 6.54
N PRO A 69 -9.20 22.11 7.61
CA PRO A 69 -8.40 21.82 8.80
C PRO A 69 -9.01 20.77 9.73
N ASP A 70 -10.22 20.30 9.47
CA ASP A 70 -10.85 19.29 10.31
C ASP A 70 -10.09 17.94 10.22
N LYS A 71 -10.03 17.22 11.34
CA LYS A 71 -9.43 15.88 11.44
C LYS A 71 -10.08 14.92 10.44
N LYS A 72 -9.47 14.75 9.28
CA LYS A 72 -10.04 13.93 8.21
C LYS A 72 -9.10 12.80 7.84
N ILE A 73 -9.67 11.63 7.70
CA ILE A 73 -9.05 10.54 6.95
C ILE A 73 -9.54 10.66 5.51
N ILE A 74 -8.59 10.81 4.61
CA ILE A 74 -8.83 10.86 3.18
C ILE A 74 -8.28 9.58 2.56
N MET A 75 -9.09 8.90 1.78
CA MET A 75 -8.71 7.66 1.08
C MET A 75 -8.63 7.91 -0.40
N THR A 76 -7.63 7.33 -1.05
CA THR A 76 -7.47 7.41 -2.50
C THR A 76 -6.63 6.25 -3.02
N THR A 77 -6.62 6.06 -4.32
CA THR A 77 -5.70 5.11 -4.97
C THR A 77 -4.51 5.85 -5.58
N ILE A 78 -3.38 5.15 -5.74
CA ILE A 78 -2.17 5.73 -6.33
C ILE A 78 -2.43 6.32 -7.72
N GLN A 79 -3.32 5.71 -8.51
CA GLN A 79 -3.69 6.16 -9.84
C GLN A 79 -4.45 7.49 -9.82
N LYS A 80 -5.31 7.69 -8.82
CA LYS A 80 -6.11 8.92 -8.66
C LYS A 80 -5.30 10.12 -8.17
N LEU A 81 -4.12 9.89 -7.60
CA LEU A 81 -3.19 10.96 -7.21
C LEU A 81 -2.70 11.78 -8.41
N GLY A 82 -2.88 11.28 -9.63
CA GLY A 82 -2.49 12.00 -10.84
C GLY A 82 -0.99 12.30 -10.95
N LEU A 83 -0.16 11.45 -10.36
CA LEU A 83 1.30 11.56 -10.28
C LEU A 83 1.97 11.29 -11.64
N LYS A 84 1.55 12.01 -12.68
CA LYS A 84 2.16 11.96 -14.01
C LYS A 84 3.51 12.73 -14.03
N LYS A 85 4.18 12.83 -15.18
CA LYS A 85 5.54 13.39 -15.36
C LYS A 85 5.79 14.74 -14.66
N ASN A 86 4.78 15.56 -14.42
CA ASN A 86 4.87 16.81 -13.65
C ASN A 86 3.76 16.85 -12.58
N PRO A 87 3.96 16.21 -11.44
CA PRO A 87 2.96 16.20 -10.38
C PRO A 87 2.80 17.62 -9.82
N LYS A 88 1.54 18.06 -9.70
CA LYS A 88 1.22 19.26 -8.92
C LYS A 88 1.61 19.02 -7.46
N THR A 89 2.02 20.07 -6.75
CA THR A 89 2.12 20.02 -5.30
C THR A 89 0.72 19.78 -4.74
N LEU A 90 0.53 18.65 -4.05
CA LEU A 90 -0.75 18.30 -3.44
C LEU A 90 -0.94 19.09 -2.14
N THR A 91 0.11 19.19 -1.34
CA THR A 91 0.10 20.01 -0.12
C THR A 91 1.51 20.38 0.32
N ASP A 92 1.66 21.58 0.88
CA ASP A 92 2.86 22.03 1.60
C ASP A 92 2.67 21.97 3.13
N LYS A 93 1.49 21.51 3.59
CA LYS A 93 1.21 21.31 5.01
C LYS A 93 1.66 19.90 5.44
N PRO A 94 1.92 19.70 6.75
CA PRO A 94 2.12 18.36 7.27
C PRO A 94 0.92 17.44 6.98
N VAL A 95 1.20 16.21 6.57
CA VAL A 95 0.22 15.17 6.29
C VAL A 95 0.85 13.82 6.63
N VAL A 96 0.07 12.90 7.21
CA VAL A 96 0.50 11.52 7.41
C VAL A 96 -0.04 10.69 6.26
N ILE A 97 0.83 9.92 5.63
CA ILE A 97 0.50 9.07 4.49
C ILE A 97 0.70 7.60 4.89
N LEU A 98 -0.37 6.84 4.85
CA LEU A 98 -0.39 5.41 5.09
C LEU A 98 -0.57 4.70 3.74
N THR A 99 0.44 3.93 3.30
CA THR A 99 0.40 3.24 2.01
C THR A 99 0.29 1.75 2.21
N ASP A 100 -0.70 1.12 1.59
CA ASP A 100 -0.83 -0.33 1.54
C ASP A 100 -0.17 -0.91 0.28
N GLU A 101 0.33 -2.16 0.38
CA GLU A 101 0.98 -2.90 -0.70
C GLU A 101 2.14 -2.14 -1.37
N SER A 102 2.94 -1.43 -0.58
CA SER A 102 4.03 -0.54 -1.03
C SER A 102 5.14 -1.23 -1.85
N HIS A 103 5.14 -2.56 -1.92
CA HIS A 103 6.12 -3.36 -2.67
C HIS A 103 5.82 -3.49 -4.17
N ARG A 104 4.62 -3.10 -4.63
CA ARG A 104 4.20 -3.31 -6.02
C ARG A 104 4.97 -2.44 -7.02
N THR A 105 5.03 -2.93 -8.26
CA THR A 105 5.87 -2.43 -9.35
C THR A 105 5.70 -0.94 -9.68
N GLN A 106 4.52 -0.39 -9.50
CA GLN A 106 4.22 1.01 -9.80
C GLN A 106 4.60 1.97 -8.67
N PHE A 107 4.92 1.43 -7.48
CA PHE A 107 5.17 2.25 -6.31
C PHE A 107 6.53 2.97 -6.35
N GLY A 108 7.56 2.46 -7.03
CA GLY A 108 8.89 3.05 -7.01
C GLY A 108 8.93 4.49 -7.57
N ASP A 109 8.47 4.67 -8.80
CA ASP A 109 8.43 6.00 -9.43
C ASP A 109 7.33 6.87 -8.84
N ASP A 110 6.19 6.28 -8.48
CA ASP A 110 5.05 6.99 -7.91
C ASP A 110 5.31 7.38 -6.45
N ALA A 111 6.06 6.60 -5.67
CA ALA A 111 6.47 6.97 -4.32
C ALA A 111 7.37 8.22 -4.33
N THR A 112 8.32 8.29 -5.25
CA THR A 112 9.18 9.48 -5.42
C THR A 112 8.35 10.70 -5.81
N ARG A 113 7.42 10.55 -6.74
CA ARG A 113 6.53 11.63 -7.17
C ARG A 113 5.59 12.07 -6.03
N MET A 114 5.05 11.12 -5.29
CA MET A 114 4.22 11.37 -4.12
C MET A 114 4.97 12.16 -3.05
N ARG A 115 6.23 11.80 -2.75
CA ARG A 115 7.09 12.58 -1.84
C ARG A 115 7.32 14.00 -2.33
N ASN A 116 7.60 14.17 -3.62
CA ASN A 116 7.80 15.49 -4.21
C ASN A 116 6.54 16.36 -4.18
N SER A 117 5.36 15.73 -4.25
CA SER A 117 4.07 16.43 -4.20
C SER A 117 3.59 16.74 -2.77
N MET A 118 4.16 16.05 -1.76
CA MET A 118 3.83 16.21 -0.33
C MET A 118 5.11 16.28 0.50
N ARG A 119 5.87 17.36 0.35
CA ARG A 119 7.23 17.52 0.91
C ARG A 119 7.31 17.44 2.44
N LYS A 120 6.25 17.79 3.14
CA LYS A 120 6.14 17.68 4.61
C LYS A 120 5.36 16.44 5.06
N GLY A 121 5.23 15.46 4.16
CA GLY A 121 4.56 14.21 4.44
C GLY A 121 5.39 13.28 5.31
N ILE A 122 4.72 12.62 6.25
CA ILE A 122 5.26 11.52 7.06
C ILE A 122 4.69 10.23 6.48
N PHE A 123 5.57 9.37 5.94
CA PHE A 123 5.17 8.20 5.17
C PHE A 123 5.32 6.92 5.98
N PHE A 124 4.25 6.15 6.08
CA PHE A 124 4.24 4.79 6.61
C PHE A 124 3.88 3.82 5.49
N ALA A 125 4.73 2.81 5.28
CA ALA A 125 4.51 1.75 4.32
C ALA A 125 4.09 0.46 5.02
N PHE A 126 3.01 -0.15 4.55
CA PHE A 126 2.51 -1.44 4.98
C PHE A 126 2.68 -2.45 3.85
N THR A 127 3.28 -3.59 4.12
CA THR A 127 3.49 -4.62 3.10
C THR A 127 3.59 -6.01 3.72
N ALA A 128 3.14 -7.02 2.99
CA ALA A 128 3.37 -8.42 3.35
C ALA A 128 4.70 -8.96 2.81
N THR A 129 5.23 -8.34 1.77
CA THR A 129 6.41 -8.82 1.04
C THR A 129 7.38 -7.66 0.78
N PRO A 130 8.17 -7.24 1.78
CA PRO A 130 9.12 -6.15 1.60
C PRO A 130 10.23 -6.55 0.62
N ILE A 131 10.37 -5.79 -0.46
CA ILE A 131 11.48 -5.97 -1.39
C ILE A 131 12.69 -5.21 -0.84
N LYS A 132 13.76 -5.94 -0.51
CA LYS A 132 14.99 -5.38 0.08
C LYS A 132 16.14 -5.20 -0.93
N ILE A 133 15.97 -5.68 -2.16
CA ILE A 133 17.05 -5.77 -3.17
C ILE A 133 16.66 -5.00 -4.44
N GLY A 134 17.66 -4.38 -5.08
CA GLY A 134 17.53 -3.72 -6.37
C GLY A 134 16.93 -2.31 -6.32
N LYS A 135 16.39 -1.88 -7.46
CA LYS A 135 15.82 -0.53 -7.64
C LYS A 135 14.53 -0.28 -6.85
N ARG A 136 13.89 -1.35 -6.37
CA ARG A 136 12.59 -1.32 -5.65
C ARG A 136 12.74 -1.57 -4.16
N ASN A 137 13.80 -1.10 -3.55
CA ASN A 137 14.07 -1.34 -2.15
C ASN A 137 13.17 -0.47 -1.26
N VAL A 138 12.18 -1.10 -0.62
CA VAL A 138 11.21 -0.45 0.29
C VAL A 138 11.91 0.29 1.43
N VAL A 139 13.03 -0.25 1.95
CA VAL A 139 13.80 0.40 3.01
C VAL A 139 14.44 1.71 2.54
N LYS A 140 14.90 1.78 1.30
CA LYS A 140 15.43 3.04 0.72
C LYS A 140 14.35 4.10 0.55
N GLU A 141 13.13 3.67 0.22
CA GLU A 141 12.01 4.58 -0.03
C GLU A 141 11.30 5.03 1.25
N PHE A 142 11.13 4.14 2.21
CA PHE A 142 10.30 4.40 3.40
C PHE A 142 11.06 4.38 4.72
N GLY A 143 12.35 4.05 4.70
CA GLY A 143 13.17 3.91 5.91
C GLY A 143 13.13 2.49 6.49
N ASN A 144 13.75 2.34 7.67
CA ASN A 144 13.85 1.05 8.35
C ASN A 144 12.49 0.50 8.79
N GLU A 145 12.43 -0.82 8.93
CA GLU A 145 11.28 -1.49 9.51
C GLU A 145 11.08 -1.04 10.95
N ILE A 146 9.87 -0.58 11.26
CA ILE A 146 9.48 -0.14 12.60
C ILE A 146 8.69 -1.21 13.35
N ASP A 147 8.11 -2.15 12.62
CA ASP A 147 7.37 -3.26 13.19
C ASP A 147 7.32 -4.43 12.20
N THR A 148 7.40 -5.66 12.72
CA THR A 148 7.38 -6.89 11.96
C THR A 148 6.48 -7.90 12.65
N TYR A 149 5.53 -8.45 11.89
CA TYR A 149 4.69 -9.57 12.32
C TYR A 149 4.79 -10.68 11.29
N SER A 150 5.68 -11.61 11.57
CA SER A 150 6.06 -12.68 10.65
C SER A 150 4.94 -13.71 10.48
N TRP A 151 5.08 -14.53 9.45
CA TRP A 151 4.19 -15.67 9.21
C TRP A 151 4.19 -16.65 10.39
N ALA A 152 5.37 -16.92 10.98
CA ALA A 152 5.50 -17.83 12.11
C ALA A 152 4.75 -17.32 13.35
N GLU A 153 4.90 -16.03 13.66
CA GLU A 153 4.18 -15.38 14.76
C GLU A 153 2.68 -15.39 14.51
N SER A 154 2.24 -15.07 13.31
CA SER A 154 0.83 -15.02 12.97
C SER A 154 0.14 -16.39 13.01
N ILE A 155 0.86 -17.48 12.73
CA ILE A 155 0.37 -18.85 12.93
C ILE A 155 0.35 -19.22 14.42
N ALA A 156 1.39 -18.86 15.17
CA ALA A 156 1.45 -19.14 16.62
C ALA A 156 0.33 -18.43 17.39
N ASP A 157 -0.05 -17.24 16.95
CA ASP A 157 -1.16 -16.45 17.50
C ASP A 157 -2.53 -16.85 16.92
N GLU A 158 -2.60 -17.90 16.10
CA GLU A 158 -3.83 -18.36 15.43
C GLU A 158 -4.51 -17.31 14.55
N ALA A 159 -3.80 -16.23 14.22
CA ALA A 159 -4.30 -15.17 13.36
C ALA A 159 -4.36 -15.57 11.87
N THR A 160 -3.47 -16.51 11.46
CA THR A 160 -3.46 -17.12 10.13
C THR A 160 -3.26 -18.63 10.23
N VAL A 161 -3.59 -19.35 9.16
CA VAL A 161 -3.38 -20.81 9.08
C VAL A 161 -2.07 -21.13 8.37
N GLY A 162 -1.48 -22.28 8.72
CA GLY A 162 -0.31 -22.80 8.00
C GLY A 162 -0.64 -23.12 6.53
N ILE A 163 0.34 -22.96 5.66
CA ILE A 163 0.22 -23.38 4.25
C ILE A 163 0.87 -24.75 4.10
N GLU A 164 0.11 -25.69 3.61
CA GLU A 164 0.63 -26.98 3.16
C GLU A 164 0.83 -26.93 1.65
N TYR A 165 2.09 -27.09 1.21
CA TYR A 165 2.42 -27.14 -0.21
C TYR A 165 2.32 -28.56 -0.71
N ARG A 166 1.39 -28.83 -1.63
CA ARG A 166 1.25 -30.13 -2.33
C ARG A 166 1.55 -29.92 -3.81
N PRO A 167 2.76 -30.25 -4.27
CA PRO A 167 3.09 -30.16 -5.69
C PRO A 167 2.35 -31.24 -6.47
N GLU A 168 1.58 -30.84 -7.46
CA GLU A 168 0.98 -31.76 -8.45
C GLU A 168 1.69 -31.59 -9.78
N PHE A 169 2.27 -32.70 -10.28
CA PHE A 169 2.88 -32.71 -11.60
C PHE A 169 1.82 -33.01 -12.66
N LEU A 170 1.41 -31.99 -13.38
CA LEU A 170 0.55 -32.18 -14.55
C LEU A 170 1.41 -32.61 -15.74
N GLN A 171 1.20 -33.84 -16.23
CA GLN A 171 1.80 -34.31 -17.47
C GLN A 171 0.99 -33.81 -18.65
N PHE A 172 1.39 -32.70 -19.24
CA PHE A 172 0.86 -32.28 -20.53
C PHE A 172 1.66 -32.92 -21.65
N PRO A 173 1.03 -33.55 -22.66
CA PRO A 173 1.73 -33.95 -23.87
C PRO A 173 2.12 -32.67 -24.64
N ILE A 174 3.31 -32.17 -24.39
CA ILE A 174 3.85 -30.99 -25.10
C ILE A 174 4.14 -31.43 -26.53
N LYS A 175 3.34 -31.01 -27.50
CA LYS A 175 3.53 -31.21 -28.92
C LYS A 175 4.51 -30.22 -29.57
N VAL A 176 5.13 -29.35 -28.78
CA VAL A 176 6.08 -28.34 -29.26
C VAL A 176 7.50 -28.83 -29.09
N SER A 177 8.33 -28.74 -30.14
CA SER A 177 9.74 -29.10 -30.05
C SER A 177 10.46 -28.16 -29.07
N SER A 178 11.42 -28.68 -28.31
CA SER A 178 12.21 -27.91 -27.34
C SER A 178 12.84 -26.64 -27.96
N LYS A 179 13.10 -26.66 -29.24
CA LYS A 179 13.70 -25.55 -30.00
C LYS A 179 12.71 -24.39 -30.21
N ALA A 180 11.44 -24.68 -30.50
CA ALA A 180 10.40 -23.64 -30.63
C ALA A 180 10.07 -22.97 -29.29
N PHE A 181 10.17 -23.71 -28.18
CA PHE A 181 9.94 -23.18 -26.84
C PHE A 181 11.07 -22.22 -26.42
N SER A 182 12.33 -22.54 -26.71
CA SER A 182 13.49 -21.68 -26.42
C SER A 182 13.48 -20.38 -27.23
N GLU A 183 13.07 -20.43 -28.50
CA GLU A 183 12.99 -19.25 -29.38
C GLU A 183 11.90 -18.25 -28.99
N GLU A 184 10.86 -18.70 -28.30
CA GLU A 184 9.78 -17.83 -27.83
C GLU A 184 10.12 -17.18 -26.47
N PHE A 185 10.87 -17.87 -25.63
CA PHE A 185 11.34 -17.36 -24.33
C PHE A 185 12.47 -16.32 -24.43
N GLU A 186 13.24 -16.34 -25.51
CA GLU A 186 14.31 -15.35 -25.76
C GLU A 186 13.78 -14.01 -26.35
N LYS A 187 12.47 -13.95 -26.68
CA LYS A 187 11.82 -12.76 -27.27
C LYS A 187 11.06 -11.88 -26.26
N GLU A 188 10.94 -12.28 -25.00
CA GLU A 188 10.40 -11.49 -23.88
C GLU A 188 11.54 -10.93 -22.98
#